data_7b9a4a8df75b3d2d4b6138ca923b9095
#
_entry.id   7b9a4a8df75b3d2d4b6138ca923b9095
#
_cell.length_a   1.000
_cell.length_b   1.000
_cell.length_c   1.000
_cell.angle_alpha   90.00
_cell.angle_beta   90.00
_cell.angle_gamma   90.00
#
_symmetry.space_group_name_H-M   'P 1'
#
loop_
_entity.id
_entity.type
_entity.pdbx_description
1 polymer ?
#
loop_
_entity_poly.entity_id
_entity_poly.type
_entity_poly.pdbx_seq_one_letter_code
_entity_poly.pdbx_strand_id
1 'polypeptide(L)'
;MYACQINERNLTDSLNGKNILSKDQINEKIDDLIEKNLVNKDRITLTEIGRNSLCVVLAGGVFDIIHPGHISTLNAAKALGDVLVVVVATDNTAVKMKKRNPLHSQEQRQELVKSLKVVDLCLIGQENDIFKTVNLVKPQIIALGYDQVHQEKFIIEGCKKIKLDARVARLQSPIPESSSSKIEKEYGESIHGI
;
A
#
# COMPACT_ATOMS: atom_id res chain seq x y z
N MET A 1 14.08 4.95 -0.42
CA MET A 1 14.02 6.22 -1.19
C MET A 1 12.62 6.52 -1.69
N TYR A 2 11.99 5.77 -2.62
CA TYR A 2 10.62 6.03 -3.09
C TYR A 2 9.59 6.22 -1.95
N ALA A 3 9.55 5.29 -0.98
CA ALA A 3 8.63 5.39 0.16
C ALA A 3 8.89 6.62 1.07
N CYS A 4 10.16 7.04 1.19
CA CYS A 4 10.52 8.25 1.94
C CYS A 4 10.07 9.50 1.19
N GLN A 5 10.21 9.52 -0.12
CA GLN A 5 9.78 10.61 -0.99
C GLN A 5 8.26 10.82 -0.92
N ILE A 6 7.46 9.74 -0.95
CA ILE A 6 6.00 9.80 -0.83
C ILE A 6 5.55 10.28 0.55
N ASN A 7 6.25 9.86 1.62
CA ASN A 7 5.92 10.22 3.00
C ASN A 7 6.61 11.50 3.50
N GLU A 8 7.37 12.19 2.65
CA GLU A 8 8.17 13.37 3.03
C GLU A 8 9.10 13.10 4.22
N ARG A 9 9.57 11.84 4.37
CA ARG A 9 10.45 11.42 5.47
C ARG A 9 11.91 11.50 5.05
N ASN A 10 12.77 11.81 6.02
CA ASN A 10 14.22 11.75 5.82
C ASN A 10 14.66 10.30 5.59
N LEU A 11 15.44 10.08 4.52
CA LEU A 11 15.97 8.77 4.17
C LEU A 11 16.84 8.19 5.30
N THR A 12 17.67 9.04 5.92
CA THR A 12 18.58 8.65 7.00
C THR A 12 17.81 8.12 8.22
N ASP A 13 16.72 8.80 8.62
CA ASP A 13 15.90 8.38 9.75
C ASP A 13 15.14 7.07 9.46
N SER A 14 14.72 6.88 8.22
CA SER A 14 14.04 5.65 7.79
C SER A 14 14.98 4.44 7.73
N LEU A 15 16.29 4.69 7.59
CA LEU A 15 17.32 3.67 7.58
C LEU A 15 17.91 3.39 8.99
N ASN A 16 17.83 4.36 9.92
CA ASN A 16 18.31 4.24 11.29
C ASN A 16 17.45 3.31 12.15
N GLY A 17 17.63 2.05 12.10
CA GLY A 17 16.89 1.06 12.91
C GLY A 17 16.64 -0.26 12.20
N LYS A 18 16.88 -0.31 10.89
CA LYS A 18 16.78 -1.55 10.11
C LYS A 18 18.13 -1.98 9.52
N ASN A 19 19.25 -1.33 9.90
CA ASN A 19 20.46 -1.37 9.08
C ASN A 19 21.43 -2.49 9.42
N ILE A 20 21.59 -3.34 8.42
CA ILE A 20 22.75 -4.24 8.25
C ILE A 20 23.94 -3.48 7.63
N LEU A 21 23.74 -2.28 7.08
CA LEU A 21 24.76 -1.50 6.38
C LEU A 21 25.25 -0.33 7.23
N SER A 22 26.57 -0.04 7.17
CA SER A 22 27.16 1.17 7.76
C SER A 22 26.73 2.43 6.99
N LYS A 23 26.89 3.62 7.60
CA LYS A 23 26.65 4.89 6.92
C LYS A 23 27.47 5.05 5.64
N ASP A 24 28.72 4.61 5.66
CA ASP A 24 29.61 4.70 4.50
C ASP A 24 29.15 3.81 3.36
N GLN A 25 28.73 2.57 3.66
CA GLN A 25 28.14 1.67 2.67
C GLN A 25 26.84 2.18 2.08
N ILE A 26 26.01 2.90 2.87
CA ILE A 26 24.79 3.54 2.38
C ILE A 26 25.16 4.68 1.44
N ASN A 27 26.14 5.52 1.82
CA ASN A 27 26.59 6.64 1.00
C ASN A 27 27.17 6.15 -0.33
N GLU A 28 28.02 5.14 -0.32
CA GLU A 28 28.57 4.52 -1.53
C GLU A 28 27.48 4.02 -2.48
N LYS A 29 26.46 3.35 -1.94
CA LYS A 29 25.32 2.90 -2.75
C LYS A 29 24.49 4.07 -3.33
N ILE A 30 24.34 5.17 -2.59
CA ILE A 30 23.64 6.35 -3.11
C ILE A 30 24.48 6.99 -4.21
N ASP A 31 25.79 7.08 -4.07
CA ASP A 31 26.69 7.63 -5.08
C ASP A 31 26.63 6.80 -6.38
N ASP A 32 26.67 5.47 -6.29
CA ASP A 32 26.48 4.56 -7.43
C ASP A 32 25.11 4.79 -8.14
N LEU A 33 24.03 5.02 -7.37
CA LEU A 33 22.72 5.31 -7.92
C LEU A 33 22.66 6.69 -8.61
N ILE A 34 23.42 7.68 -8.11
CA ILE A 34 23.55 9.00 -8.74
C ILE A 34 24.31 8.89 -10.05
N GLU A 35 25.44 8.15 -10.07
CA GLU A 35 26.22 7.90 -11.28
C GLU A 35 25.40 7.20 -12.38
N LYS A 36 24.52 6.29 -11.97
CA LYS A 36 23.55 5.61 -12.87
C LYS A 36 22.35 6.48 -13.24
N ASN A 37 22.32 7.73 -12.82
CA ASN A 37 21.21 8.66 -13.05
C ASN A 37 19.84 8.14 -12.56
N LEU A 38 19.82 7.33 -11.50
CA LEU A 38 18.60 6.82 -10.87
C LEU A 38 18.15 7.70 -9.70
N VAL A 39 19.07 8.42 -9.10
CA VAL A 39 18.86 9.33 -7.97
C VAL A 39 19.40 10.71 -8.32
N ASN A 40 18.71 11.76 -7.89
CA ASN A 40 19.15 13.13 -8.09
C ASN A 40 20.35 13.47 -7.17
N LYS A 41 21.08 14.54 -7.52
CA LYS A 41 22.23 15.02 -6.73
C LYS A 41 21.88 15.46 -5.31
N ASP A 42 20.59 15.66 -5.02
CA ASP A 42 20.08 15.90 -3.66
C ASP A 42 20.18 14.67 -2.75
N ARG A 43 20.51 13.49 -3.31
CA ARG A 43 20.67 12.20 -2.61
C ARG A 43 19.37 11.67 -1.96
N ILE A 44 18.23 12.28 -2.24
CA ILE A 44 16.95 11.99 -1.58
C ILE A 44 15.88 11.59 -2.59
N THR A 45 15.83 12.25 -3.75
CA THR A 45 14.78 12.05 -4.73
C THR A 45 15.24 11.18 -5.90
N LEU A 46 14.30 10.38 -6.41
CA LEU A 46 14.51 9.62 -7.64
C LEU A 46 14.46 10.56 -8.85
N THR A 47 15.28 10.28 -9.84
CA THR A 47 15.11 10.85 -11.17
C THR A 47 13.87 10.24 -11.83
N GLU A 48 13.45 10.76 -12.97
CA GLU A 48 12.40 10.15 -13.78
C GLU A 48 12.79 8.72 -14.22
N ILE A 49 14.05 8.50 -14.61
CA ILE A 49 14.60 7.18 -14.96
C ILE A 49 14.52 6.26 -13.75
N GLY A 50 14.99 6.73 -12.57
CA GLY A 50 14.95 5.94 -11.33
C GLY A 50 13.52 5.61 -10.90
N ARG A 51 12.55 6.53 -11.08
CA ARG A 51 11.14 6.25 -10.78
C ARG A 51 10.54 5.24 -11.77
N ASN A 52 10.87 5.34 -13.04
CA ASN A 52 10.36 4.45 -14.09
C ASN A 52 11.00 3.05 -14.06
N SER A 53 12.15 2.90 -13.40
CA SER A 53 12.77 1.59 -13.19
C SER A 53 12.08 0.75 -12.10
N LEU A 54 11.15 1.34 -11.32
CA LEU A 54 10.41 0.66 -10.28
C LEU A 54 9.00 0.30 -10.75
N CYS A 55 8.62 -0.97 -10.57
CA CYS A 55 7.23 -1.40 -10.70
C CYS A 55 6.54 -1.24 -9.33
N VAL A 56 5.75 -0.17 -9.19
CA VAL A 56 4.98 0.11 -7.98
C VAL A 56 3.60 -0.50 -8.09
N VAL A 57 3.24 -1.31 -7.11
CA VAL A 57 1.92 -1.94 -6.97
C VAL A 57 1.14 -1.22 -5.89
N LEU A 58 -0.10 -0.85 -6.17
CA LEU A 58 -1.03 -0.27 -5.22
C LEU A 58 -2.13 -1.27 -4.89
N ALA A 59 -2.36 -1.53 -3.62
CA ALA A 59 -3.48 -2.30 -3.12
C ALA A 59 -4.24 -1.49 -2.06
N GLY A 60 -5.55 -1.69 -1.95
CA GLY A 60 -6.36 -0.98 -0.97
C GLY A 60 -7.37 -1.88 -0.27
N GLY A 61 -7.74 -1.51 0.97
CA GLY A 61 -8.74 -2.24 1.74
C GLY A 61 -9.09 -1.56 3.05
N VAL A 62 -10.05 -2.13 3.78
CA VAL A 62 -10.41 -1.66 5.13
C VAL A 62 -9.41 -2.17 6.17
N PHE A 63 -9.01 -3.43 6.09
CA PHE A 63 -8.06 -4.09 7.00
C PHE A 63 -8.44 -3.97 8.49
N ASP A 64 -9.72 -4.14 8.81
CA ASP A 64 -10.24 -3.98 10.17
C ASP A 64 -9.71 -5.09 11.09
N ILE A 65 -9.95 -6.35 10.72
CA ILE A 65 -9.37 -7.52 11.36
C ILE A 65 -8.47 -8.21 10.34
N ILE A 66 -7.15 -8.21 10.61
CA ILE A 66 -6.19 -8.88 9.72
C ILE A 66 -6.34 -10.39 9.89
N HIS A 67 -6.45 -11.09 8.78
CA HIS A 67 -6.62 -12.54 8.72
C HIS A 67 -5.80 -13.14 7.56
N PRO A 68 -5.63 -14.48 7.49
CA PRO A 68 -4.80 -15.12 6.46
C PRO A 68 -5.15 -14.71 5.03
N GLY A 69 -6.41 -14.45 4.71
CA GLY A 69 -6.83 -13.96 3.40
C GLY A 69 -6.19 -12.62 3.02
N HIS A 70 -6.08 -11.67 3.95
CA HIS A 70 -5.35 -10.42 3.72
C HIS A 70 -3.87 -10.68 3.44
N ILE A 71 -3.22 -11.53 4.23
CA ILE A 71 -1.80 -11.85 4.07
C ILE A 71 -1.54 -12.48 2.69
N SER A 72 -2.38 -13.42 2.28
CA SER A 72 -2.28 -14.05 0.96
C SER A 72 -2.44 -13.02 -0.17
N THR A 73 -3.46 -12.15 -0.09
CA THR A 73 -3.72 -11.09 -1.07
C THR A 73 -2.53 -10.12 -1.17
N LEU A 74 -1.98 -9.68 -0.02
CA LEU A 74 -0.85 -8.76 -0.01
C LEU A 74 0.45 -9.41 -0.53
N ASN A 75 0.68 -10.70 -0.24
CA ASN A 75 1.80 -11.44 -0.84
C ASN A 75 1.65 -11.55 -2.36
N ALA A 76 0.45 -11.86 -2.85
CA ALA A 76 0.19 -11.93 -4.28
C ALA A 76 0.35 -10.55 -4.95
N ALA A 77 -0.09 -9.47 -4.31
CA ALA A 77 0.14 -8.11 -4.79
C ALA A 77 1.64 -7.77 -4.84
N LYS A 78 2.40 -8.09 -3.77
CA LYS A 78 3.85 -7.84 -3.72
C LYS A 78 4.61 -8.58 -4.83
N ALA A 79 4.18 -9.77 -5.19
CA ALA A 79 4.79 -10.56 -6.26
C ALA A 79 4.63 -9.94 -7.67
N LEU A 80 3.77 -8.92 -7.83
CA LEU A 80 3.56 -8.24 -9.11
C LEU A 80 4.58 -7.11 -9.38
N GLY A 81 5.36 -6.68 -8.38
CA GLY A 81 6.30 -5.57 -8.57
C GLY A 81 7.31 -5.40 -7.44
N ASP A 82 8.10 -4.34 -7.56
CA ASP A 82 9.23 -4.06 -6.68
C ASP A 82 8.79 -3.42 -5.36
N VAL A 83 7.75 -2.58 -5.41
CA VAL A 83 7.26 -1.82 -4.25
C VAL A 83 5.76 -2.04 -4.08
N LEU A 84 5.35 -2.51 -2.90
CA LEU A 84 3.94 -2.61 -2.53
C LEU A 84 3.53 -1.43 -1.65
N VAL A 85 2.65 -0.58 -2.19
CA VAL A 85 1.97 0.48 -1.44
C VAL A 85 0.58 -0.02 -1.07
N VAL A 86 0.24 0.02 0.21
CA VAL A 86 -1.09 -0.35 0.70
C VAL A 86 -1.82 0.89 1.18
N VAL A 87 -3.07 1.04 0.78
CA VAL A 87 -3.96 2.14 1.20
C VAL A 87 -5.04 1.60 2.12
N VAL A 88 -5.02 2.06 3.35
CA VAL A 88 -6.06 1.78 4.35
C VAL A 88 -7.20 2.77 4.16
N ALA A 89 -8.42 2.27 4.08
CA ALA A 89 -9.61 3.12 3.99
C ALA A 89 -9.78 3.98 5.25
N THR A 90 -10.22 5.24 5.10
CA THR A 90 -10.59 6.09 6.24
C THR A 90 -11.74 5.46 7.03
N ASP A 91 -11.93 5.86 8.29
CA ASP A 91 -13.02 5.35 9.13
C ASP A 91 -14.38 5.62 8.48
N ASN A 92 -14.59 6.81 7.93
CA ASN A 92 -15.82 7.15 7.20
C ASN A 92 -16.04 6.23 5.99
N THR A 93 -14.99 5.93 5.24
CA THR A 93 -15.06 5.00 4.10
C THR A 93 -15.33 3.57 4.58
N ALA A 94 -14.68 3.14 5.65
CA ALA A 94 -14.89 1.82 6.25
C ALA A 94 -16.35 1.63 6.70
N VAL A 95 -16.94 2.63 7.37
CA VAL A 95 -18.36 2.62 7.78
C VAL A 95 -19.28 2.52 6.57
N LYS A 96 -19.03 3.30 5.51
CA LYS A 96 -19.84 3.24 4.28
C LYS A 96 -19.77 1.85 3.62
N MET A 97 -18.59 1.22 3.61
CA MET A 97 -18.38 -0.10 2.98
C MET A 97 -18.92 -1.26 3.83
N LYS A 98 -18.70 -1.23 5.13
CA LYS A 98 -19.02 -2.34 6.05
C LYS A 98 -20.39 -2.20 6.73
N LYS A 99 -21.01 -1.02 6.65
CA LYS A 99 -22.29 -0.65 7.33
C LYS A 99 -22.20 -0.75 8.87
N ARG A 100 -21.00 -0.67 9.42
CA ARG A 100 -20.70 -0.64 10.84
C ARG A 100 -19.40 0.13 11.10
N ASN A 101 -19.16 0.50 12.34
CA ASN A 101 -17.86 1.05 12.75
C ASN A 101 -16.78 -0.04 12.66
N PRO A 102 -15.58 0.30 12.20
CA PRO A 102 -14.43 -0.60 12.33
C PRO A 102 -14.05 -0.77 13.80
N LEU A 103 -13.46 -1.91 14.15
CA LEU A 103 -12.96 -2.20 15.49
C LEU A 103 -11.76 -1.31 15.85
N HIS A 104 -10.91 -1.02 14.86
CA HIS A 104 -9.71 -0.22 15.01
C HIS A 104 -9.83 1.09 14.21
N SER A 105 -9.31 2.20 14.78
CA SER A 105 -9.21 3.46 14.02
C SER A 105 -8.34 3.31 12.78
N GLN A 106 -8.50 4.19 11.82
CA GLN A 106 -7.70 4.15 10.59
C GLN A 106 -6.18 4.21 10.85
N GLU A 107 -5.74 4.91 11.90
CA GLU A 107 -4.34 4.99 12.32
C GLU A 107 -3.85 3.65 12.87
N GLN A 108 -4.65 2.99 13.72
CA GLN A 108 -4.34 1.67 14.26
C GLN A 108 -4.28 0.62 13.14
N ARG A 109 -5.23 0.66 12.19
CA ARG A 109 -5.25 -0.22 11.03
C ARG A 109 -4.05 0.02 10.12
N GLN A 110 -3.65 1.29 9.92
CA GLN A 110 -2.44 1.64 9.19
C GLN A 110 -1.19 1.07 9.85
N GLU A 111 -1.06 1.20 11.18
CA GLU A 111 0.10 0.69 11.91
C GLU A 111 0.20 -0.83 11.85
N LEU A 112 -0.93 -1.54 11.96
CA LEU A 112 -0.98 -3.00 11.80
C LEU A 112 -0.53 -3.42 10.40
N VAL A 113 -1.06 -2.80 9.35
CA VAL A 113 -0.71 -3.11 7.96
C VAL A 113 0.75 -2.74 7.65
N LYS A 114 1.23 -1.60 8.14
CA LYS A 114 2.61 -1.14 7.98
C LYS A 114 3.63 -2.09 8.62
N SER A 115 3.23 -2.81 9.68
CA SER A 115 4.07 -3.79 10.38
C SER A 115 4.22 -5.11 9.60
N LEU A 116 3.42 -5.33 8.55
CA LEU A 116 3.54 -6.52 7.72
C LEU A 116 4.79 -6.45 6.83
N LYS A 117 5.63 -7.47 6.88
CA LYS A 117 6.92 -7.52 6.16
C LYS A 117 6.80 -7.30 4.64
N VAL A 118 5.66 -7.65 4.06
CA VAL A 118 5.44 -7.54 2.60
C VAL A 118 5.06 -6.14 2.16
N VAL A 119 4.73 -5.24 3.10
CA VAL A 119 4.28 -3.87 2.83
C VAL A 119 5.47 -2.92 2.90
N ASP A 120 5.79 -2.28 1.78
CA ASP A 120 6.89 -1.31 1.71
C ASP A 120 6.44 0.09 2.17
N LEU A 121 5.17 0.44 1.91
CA LEU A 121 4.58 1.71 2.29
C LEU A 121 3.09 1.52 2.60
N CYS A 122 2.62 2.10 3.70
CA CYS A 122 1.21 2.12 4.05
C CYS A 122 0.72 3.57 4.22
N LEU A 123 -0.37 3.90 3.52
CA LEU A 123 -1.00 5.22 3.52
C LEU A 123 -2.44 5.10 4.02
N ILE A 124 -2.96 6.17 4.64
CA ILE A 124 -4.41 6.34 4.82
C ILE A 124 -4.95 6.98 3.55
N GLY A 125 -6.06 6.44 3.04
CA GLY A 125 -6.71 6.94 1.83
C GLY A 125 -7.27 8.36 2.01
N GLN A 126 -7.57 8.99 0.87
CA GLN A 126 -8.25 10.29 0.86
C GLN A 126 -9.77 10.08 0.87
N GLU A 127 -10.48 10.86 1.68
CA GLU A 127 -11.94 10.82 1.67
C GLU A 127 -12.50 11.31 0.33
N ASN A 128 -13.54 10.61 -0.12
CA ASN A 128 -14.34 10.94 -1.31
C ASN A 128 -13.60 10.90 -2.66
N ASP A 129 -12.26 10.72 -2.67
CA ASP A 129 -11.51 10.67 -3.93
C ASP A 129 -10.28 9.76 -3.82
N ILE A 130 -10.44 8.50 -4.20
CA ILE A 130 -9.32 7.53 -4.22
C ILE A 130 -8.24 7.92 -5.23
N PHE A 131 -8.60 8.67 -6.29
CA PHE A 131 -7.67 9.02 -7.36
C PHE A 131 -6.66 10.08 -6.93
N LYS A 132 -6.90 10.83 -5.86
CA LYS A 132 -5.87 11.67 -5.23
C LYS A 132 -4.70 10.81 -4.73
N THR A 133 -4.98 9.70 -4.04
CA THR A 133 -3.95 8.76 -3.58
C THR A 133 -3.31 8.03 -4.76
N VAL A 134 -4.09 7.61 -5.76
CA VAL A 134 -3.57 6.98 -6.98
C VAL A 134 -2.63 7.94 -7.72
N ASN A 135 -2.98 9.22 -7.85
CA ASN A 135 -2.14 10.22 -8.49
C ASN A 135 -0.87 10.58 -7.70
N LEU A 136 -0.92 10.51 -6.36
CA LEU A 136 0.25 10.66 -5.50
C LEU A 136 1.24 9.51 -5.70
N VAL A 137 0.74 8.28 -5.67
CA VAL A 137 1.56 7.05 -5.76
C VAL A 137 2.02 6.79 -7.19
N LYS A 138 1.20 7.11 -8.19
CA LYS A 138 1.42 6.82 -9.63
C LYS A 138 1.84 5.36 -9.86
N PRO A 139 1.03 4.38 -9.46
CA PRO A 139 1.39 2.97 -9.57
C PRO A 139 1.41 2.51 -11.03
N GLN A 140 2.24 1.52 -11.35
CA GLN A 140 2.17 0.78 -12.61
C GLN A 140 1.08 -0.30 -12.57
N ILE A 141 0.79 -0.82 -11.37
CA ILE A 141 -0.22 -1.86 -11.19
C ILE A 141 -1.13 -1.48 -10.02
N ILE A 142 -2.44 -1.59 -10.22
CA ILE A 142 -3.43 -1.53 -9.15
C ILE A 142 -3.97 -2.93 -8.94
N ALA A 143 -3.68 -3.51 -7.78
CA ALA A 143 -4.08 -4.86 -7.41
C ALA A 143 -5.41 -4.83 -6.66
N LEU A 144 -6.42 -5.50 -7.20
CA LEU A 144 -7.75 -5.63 -6.61
C LEU A 144 -7.90 -7.03 -5.98
N GLY A 145 -8.50 -7.11 -4.81
CA GLY A 145 -8.88 -8.36 -4.19
C GLY A 145 -9.94 -9.11 -5.02
N TYR A 146 -10.07 -10.41 -4.78
CA TYR A 146 -11.00 -11.27 -5.52
C TYR A 146 -12.48 -10.82 -5.40
N ASP A 147 -12.84 -10.17 -4.30
CA ASP A 147 -14.18 -9.67 -3.99
C ASP A 147 -14.44 -8.24 -4.54
N GLN A 148 -13.43 -7.58 -5.09
CA GLN A 148 -13.50 -6.21 -5.60
C GLN A 148 -13.82 -6.11 -7.11
N VAL A 149 -14.42 -7.14 -7.69
CA VAL A 149 -14.75 -7.21 -9.14
C VAL A 149 -15.53 -5.98 -9.63
N HIS A 150 -16.46 -5.50 -8.81
CA HIS A 150 -17.29 -4.34 -9.14
C HIS A 150 -16.52 -3.03 -9.21
N GLN A 151 -15.30 -2.97 -8.66
CA GLN A 151 -14.46 -1.77 -8.66
C GLN A 151 -13.56 -1.68 -9.90
N GLU A 152 -13.32 -2.79 -10.61
CA GLU A 152 -12.35 -2.86 -11.70
C GLU A 152 -12.64 -1.82 -12.79
N LYS A 153 -13.88 -1.77 -13.29
CA LYS A 153 -14.31 -0.78 -14.31
C LYS A 153 -14.13 0.66 -13.81
N PHE A 154 -14.56 0.94 -12.58
CA PHE A 154 -14.43 2.26 -11.97
C PHE A 154 -12.96 2.71 -11.87
N ILE A 155 -12.06 1.81 -11.47
CA ILE A 155 -10.62 2.10 -11.35
C ILE A 155 -10.01 2.36 -12.74
N ILE A 156 -10.31 1.52 -13.74
CA ILE A 156 -9.82 1.69 -15.11
C ILE A 156 -10.27 3.05 -15.69
N GLU A 157 -11.55 3.39 -15.57
CA GLU A 157 -12.09 4.65 -16.06
C GLU A 157 -11.48 5.86 -15.34
N GLY A 158 -11.29 5.75 -14.03
CA GLY A 158 -10.69 6.81 -13.23
C GLY A 158 -9.22 7.04 -13.56
N CYS A 159 -8.43 5.98 -13.75
CA CYS A 159 -7.04 6.09 -14.20
C CYS A 159 -6.95 6.81 -15.56
N LYS A 160 -7.84 6.48 -16.50
CA LYS A 160 -7.91 7.19 -17.80
C LYS A 160 -8.20 8.69 -17.62
N LYS A 161 -9.12 9.07 -16.72
CA LYS A 161 -9.46 10.48 -16.46
C LYS A 161 -8.27 11.28 -15.92
N ILE A 162 -7.44 10.67 -15.07
CA ILE A 162 -6.22 11.31 -14.55
C ILE A 162 -5.00 11.10 -15.44
N LYS A 163 -5.16 10.52 -16.66
CA LYS A 163 -4.11 10.23 -17.62
C LYS A 163 -2.98 9.35 -17.05
N LEU A 164 -3.34 8.41 -16.19
CA LEU A 164 -2.41 7.43 -15.62
C LEU A 164 -2.55 6.09 -16.36
N ASP A 165 -1.44 5.64 -16.94
CA ASP A 165 -1.36 4.30 -17.55
C ASP A 165 -1.00 3.28 -16.47
N ALA A 166 -2.03 2.77 -15.78
CA ALA A 166 -1.88 1.75 -14.74
C ALA A 166 -2.66 0.50 -15.14
N ARG A 167 -1.99 -0.65 -15.07
CA ARG A 167 -2.64 -1.95 -15.26
C ARG A 167 -3.45 -2.31 -14.02
N VAL A 168 -4.70 -2.71 -14.19
CA VAL A 168 -5.50 -3.30 -13.11
C VAL A 168 -5.31 -4.82 -13.12
N ALA A 169 -4.90 -5.39 -12.00
CA ALA A 169 -4.70 -6.82 -11.79
C ALA A 169 -5.65 -7.32 -10.71
N ARG A 170 -6.51 -8.28 -11.05
CA ARG A 170 -7.37 -8.94 -10.07
C ARG A 170 -6.67 -10.15 -9.48
N LEU A 171 -6.53 -10.16 -8.17
CA LEU A 171 -5.89 -11.24 -7.44
C LEU A 171 -6.91 -12.35 -7.13
N GLN A 172 -6.44 -13.60 -7.17
CA GLN A 172 -7.21 -14.72 -6.68
C GLN A 172 -6.94 -14.91 -5.19
N SER A 173 -7.98 -15.28 -4.41
CA SER A 173 -7.78 -15.66 -3.02
C SER A 173 -7.74 -17.18 -2.91
N PRO A 174 -6.63 -17.76 -2.42
CA PRO A 174 -6.59 -19.18 -2.09
C PRO A 174 -7.40 -19.52 -0.83
N ILE A 175 -7.86 -18.53 -0.07
CA ILE A 175 -8.60 -18.69 1.18
C ILE A 175 -9.87 -17.80 1.13
N PRO A 176 -10.83 -18.10 0.22
CA PRO A 176 -12.02 -17.25 0.04
C PRO A 176 -12.96 -17.28 1.26
N GLU A 177 -12.78 -18.24 2.15
CA GLU A 177 -13.62 -18.42 3.35
C GLU A 177 -13.22 -17.48 4.49
N SER A 178 -12.00 -16.94 4.50
CA SER A 178 -11.53 -16.01 5.53
C SER A 178 -11.94 -14.59 5.18
N SER A 179 -12.82 -13.99 5.99
CA SER A 179 -13.15 -12.56 5.89
C SER A 179 -13.39 -11.95 7.27
N SER A 180 -13.00 -10.68 7.43
CA SER A 180 -13.25 -9.93 8.67
C SER A 180 -14.73 -9.95 9.06
N SER A 181 -15.64 -9.89 8.09
CA SER A 181 -17.09 -9.93 8.36
C SER A 181 -17.57 -11.28 8.86
N LYS A 182 -16.97 -12.40 8.43
CA LYS A 182 -17.29 -13.73 8.98
C LYS A 182 -16.77 -13.86 10.41
N ILE A 183 -15.51 -13.48 10.65
CA ILE A 183 -14.90 -13.52 11.98
C ILE A 183 -15.75 -12.71 12.97
N GLU A 184 -16.18 -11.52 12.57
CA GLU A 184 -17.01 -10.69 13.41
C GLU A 184 -18.39 -11.29 13.66
N LYS A 185 -19.05 -11.85 12.63
CA LYS A 185 -20.34 -12.49 12.79
C LYS A 185 -20.28 -13.68 13.75
N GLU A 186 -19.17 -14.40 13.76
CA GLU A 186 -18.99 -15.61 14.57
C GLU A 186 -18.53 -15.29 16.00
N TYR A 187 -17.70 -14.26 16.17
CA TYR A 187 -17.06 -13.94 17.45
C TYR A 187 -17.32 -12.51 17.95
N GLY A 188 -18.14 -11.73 17.25
CA GLY A 188 -18.31 -10.29 17.48
C GLY A 188 -18.83 -9.95 18.87
N GLU A 189 -19.73 -10.75 19.44
CA GLU A 189 -20.21 -10.55 20.82
C GLU A 189 -19.09 -10.71 21.84
N SER A 190 -18.15 -11.62 21.59
CA SER A 190 -16.97 -11.83 22.44
C SER A 190 -15.92 -10.73 22.28
N ILE A 191 -15.81 -10.13 21.09
CA ILE A 191 -14.85 -9.07 20.78
C ILE A 191 -15.31 -7.71 21.31
N HIS A 192 -16.62 -7.43 21.27
CA HIS A 192 -17.20 -6.17 21.73
C HIS A 192 -17.64 -6.20 23.20
N GLY A 193 -17.56 -7.34 23.86
CA GLY A 193 -17.94 -7.54 25.27
C GLY A 193 -16.79 -7.40 26.26
N ILE A 194 -15.62 -6.89 25.83
CA ILE A 194 -14.46 -6.63 26.70
C ILE A 194 -14.42 -5.16 27.08
#